data_9c504365bc03138dfbc76139d59f2da5
#
_entry.id   9c504365bc03138dfbc76139d59f2da5
#
_cell.length_a   1.000
_cell.length_b   1.000
_cell.length_c   1.000
_cell.angle_alpha   90.00
_cell.angle_beta   90.00
_cell.angle_gamma   90.00
#
_symmetry.space_group_name_H-M   'P 1'
#
loop_
_entity.id
_entity.type
_entity.pdbx_description
1 polymer ?
#
loop_
_entity_poly.entity_id
_entity_poly.type
_entity_poly.pdbx_seq_one_letter_code
_entity_poly.pdbx_strand_id
1 'polypeptide(L)'
;MQVGSLVVIKNDKQKCLYKIFKMYTKYEETICLLYGVYYRITREELMRNLIEADEKLVIEEENKDKKYYLNIIKRSERSPKQKYVLGKILHIDGDCEYLNKCLELYEELGIYAYGKCIPENRMSEDIGKYLLEIDPDIVVITGHDLYNNKGIKELDNYVNTKNFMKVVKEIRKVKENSCVIIAGACQSNFEALIASGADFASSPKRINVHTYDPAIIAI
;
A
#
# COMPACT_ATOMS: atom_id res chain seq x y z
N MET A 1 14.39 2.69 -23.34
CA MET A 1 13.90 2.82 -21.94
C MET A 1 14.26 4.19 -21.40
N GLN A 2 13.33 4.84 -20.70
CA GLN A 2 13.48 6.17 -20.08
C GLN A 2 12.72 6.17 -18.74
N VAL A 3 12.84 7.23 -17.96
CA VAL A 3 12.01 7.41 -16.76
C VAL A 3 10.53 7.37 -17.17
N GLY A 4 9.72 6.60 -16.44
CA GLY A 4 8.33 6.31 -16.78
C GLY A 4 8.11 5.05 -17.61
N SER A 5 9.14 4.47 -18.28
CA SER A 5 8.98 3.20 -19.01
C SER A 5 8.56 2.08 -18.08
N LEU A 6 7.63 1.23 -18.56
CA LEU A 6 7.25 -0.02 -17.90
C LEU A 6 8.22 -1.13 -18.31
N VAL A 7 8.74 -1.84 -17.32
CA VAL A 7 9.80 -2.84 -17.54
C VAL A 7 9.59 -4.08 -16.67
N VAL A 8 10.19 -5.19 -17.12
CA VAL A 8 10.38 -6.40 -16.32
C VAL A 8 11.86 -6.71 -16.17
N ILE A 9 12.26 -7.37 -15.11
CA ILE A 9 13.63 -7.79 -14.87
C ILE A 9 13.84 -9.15 -15.53
N LYS A 10 14.92 -9.27 -16.32
CA LYS A 10 15.37 -10.52 -16.94
C LYS A 10 15.51 -11.58 -15.87
N ASN A 11 15.16 -12.70 -15.83
CA ASN A 11 15.37 -13.74 -14.80
C ASN A 11 14.65 -13.49 -13.44
N ASP A 12 13.74 -12.53 -13.35
CA ASP A 12 12.90 -12.42 -12.16
C ASP A 12 11.86 -13.57 -12.15
N LYS A 13 11.90 -14.40 -11.10
CA LYS A 13 10.98 -15.52 -10.96
C LYS A 13 9.52 -15.08 -10.84
N GLN A 14 9.30 -13.91 -10.28
CA GLN A 14 7.95 -13.34 -10.05
C GLN A 14 7.42 -12.58 -11.28
N LYS A 15 8.30 -12.22 -12.23
CA LYS A 15 7.94 -11.44 -13.44
C LYS A 15 7.09 -10.21 -13.14
N CYS A 16 7.39 -9.51 -12.02
CA CYS A 16 6.67 -8.31 -11.65
C CYS A 16 6.85 -7.21 -12.69
N LEU A 17 5.80 -6.45 -12.95
CA LEU A 17 5.85 -5.24 -13.75
C LEU A 17 6.35 -4.08 -12.88
N TYR A 18 7.36 -3.36 -13.38
CA TYR A 18 7.95 -2.20 -12.72
C TYR A 18 7.85 -0.97 -13.60
N LYS A 19 7.83 0.21 -12.97
CA LYS A 19 7.98 1.51 -13.61
C LYS A 19 9.35 2.07 -13.26
N ILE A 20 10.10 2.57 -14.23
CA ILE A 20 11.36 3.26 -13.97
C ILE A 20 11.05 4.61 -13.34
N PHE A 21 11.40 4.80 -12.08
CA PHE A 21 11.20 6.05 -11.34
C PHE A 21 12.35 7.01 -11.52
N LYS A 22 13.60 6.50 -11.50
CA LYS A 22 14.81 7.29 -11.64
C LYS A 22 15.91 6.49 -12.33
N MET A 23 16.76 7.18 -13.06
CA MET A 23 17.95 6.61 -13.68
C MET A 23 19.17 7.43 -13.27
N TYR A 24 20.29 6.77 -12.99
CA TYR A 24 21.57 7.40 -12.69
C TYR A 24 22.73 6.50 -13.09
N THR A 25 23.92 7.10 -13.31
CA THR A 25 25.11 6.37 -13.70
C THR A 25 26.04 6.18 -12.51
N LYS A 26 26.51 4.96 -12.33
CA LYS A 26 27.51 4.60 -11.32
C LYS A 26 28.47 3.57 -11.93
N TYR A 27 29.78 3.82 -11.82
CA TYR A 27 30.83 2.95 -12.41
C TYR A 27 30.60 2.62 -13.88
N GLU A 28 30.28 3.64 -14.69
CA GLU A 28 29.99 3.53 -16.14
C GLU A 28 28.76 2.69 -16.50
N GLU A 29 28.00 2.23 -15.51
CA GLU A 29 26.74 1.50 -15.70
C GLU A 29 25.53 2.35 -15.34
N THR A 30 24.46 2.19 -16.11
CA THR A 30 23.19 2.85 -15.81
C THR A 30 22.38 1.97 -14.87
N ILE A 31 22.06 2.54 -13.69
CA ILE A 31 21.21 1.94 -12.67
C ILE A 31 19.83 2.60 -12.75
N CYS A 32 18.80 1.77 -12.72
CA CYS A 32 17.40 2.19 -12.67
C CYS A 32 16.82 1.91 -11.29
N LEU A 33 16.23 2.93 -10.67
CA LEU A 33 15.37 2.77 -9.52
C LEU A 33 13.97 2.41 -10.02
N LEU A 34 13.49 1.25 -9.63
CA LEU A 34 12.24 0.64 -10.10
C LEU A 34 11.19 0.67 -9.00
N TYR A 35 9.96 1.02 -9.34
CA TYR A 35 8.77 0.90 -8.50
C TYR A 35 7.85 -0.16 -9.09
N GLY A 36 7.39 -1.09 -8.26
CA GLY A 36 6.41 -2.11 -8.66
C GLY A 36 5.07 -1.46 -9.01
N VAL A 37 4.41 -1.95 -10.07
CA VAL A 37 3.12 -1.40 -10.51
C VAL A 37 1.96 -1.88 -9.63
N TYR A 38 1.95 -3.16 -9.25
CA TYR A 38 0.89 -3.79 -8.46
C TYR A 38 1.34 -4.21 -7.06
N TYR A 39 2.65 -4.27 -6.84
CA TYR A 39 3.24 -4.57 -5.54
C TYR A 39 4.05 -3.38 -5.06
N ARG A 40 3.95 -3.05 -3.80
CA ARG A 40 4.70 -1.95 -3.15
C ARG A 40 6.17 -2.35 -2.97
N ILE A 41 6.88 -2.52 -4.07
CA ILE A 41 8.29 -2.93 -4.12
C ILE A 41 9.10 -1.81 -4.75
N THR A 42 10.19 -1.44 -4.09
CA THR A 42 11.23 -0.58 -4.67
C THR A 42 12.49 -1.40 -4.86
N ARG A 43 13.12 -1.30 -6.02
CA ARG A 43 14.32 -2.07 -6.35
C ARG A 43 15.26 -1.27 -7.25
N GLU A 44 16.56 -1.39 -7.01
CA GLU A 44 17.58 -0.91 -7.94
C GLU A 44 18.03 -2.06 -8.84
N GLU A 45 18.13 -1.80 -10.15
CA GLU A 45 18.55 -2.79 -11.12
C GLU A 45 19.36 -2.14 -12.25
N LEU A 46 20.31 -2.87 -12.81
CA LEU A 46 21.08 -2.43 -13.98
C LEU A 46 20.17 -2.37 -15.21
N MET A 47 20.26 -1.30 -15.99
CA MET A 47 19.46 -1.11 -17.19
C MET A 47 19.58 -2.29 -18.17
N ARG A 48 20.75 -2.91 -18.30
CA ARG A 48 20.99 -4.08 -19.17
C ARG A 48 20.20 -5.33 -18.76
N ASN A 49 19.76 -5.40 -17.50
CA ASN A 49 18.95 -6.49 -16.96
C ASN A 49 17.44 -6.27 -17.14
N LEU A 50 17.05 -5.12 -17.71
CA LEU A 50 15.65 -4.78 -17.92
C LEU A 50 15.22 -5.15 -19.34
N ILE A 51 13.94 -5.43 -19.48
CA ILE A 51 13.21 -5.58 -20.75
C ILE A 51 12.05 -4.61 -20.68
N GLU A 52 11.88 -3.78 -21.70
CA GLU A 52 10.69 -2.92 -21.82
C GLU A 52 9.46 -3.78 -22.01
N ALA A 53 8.41 -3.51 -21.19
CA ALA A 53 7.18 -4.25 -21.27
C ALA A 53 6.40 -3.82 -22.51
N ASP A 54 6.00 -4.79 -23.32
CA ASP A 54 5.09 -4.56 -24.43
C ASP A 54 3.64 -4.44 -23.93
N GLU A 55 2.76 -3.92 -24.77
CA GLU A 55 1.35 -3.71 -24.47
C GLU A 55 0.66 -5.00 -24.02
N LYS A 56 1.01 -6.14 -24.63
CA LYS A 56 0.44 -7.44 -24.32
C LYS A 56 0.77 -7.87 -22.88
N LEU A 57 2.02 -7.69 -22.46
CA LEU A 57 2.47 -8.03 -21.11
C LEU A 57 1.81 -7.13 -20.06
N VAL A 58 1.66 -5.83 -20.37
CA VAL A 58 0.95 -4.89 -19.50
C VAL A 58 -0.50 -5.35 -19.28
N ILE A 59 -1.22 -5.67 -20.35
CA ILE A 59 -2.61 -6.15 -20.30
C ILE A 59 -2.71 -7.50 -19.54
N GLU A 60 -1.75 -8.41 -19.73
CA GLU A 60 -1.72 -9.67 -18.99
C GLU A 60 -1.55 -9.46 -17.49
N GLU A 61 -0.66 -8.56 -17.07
CA GLU A 61 -0.44 -8.25 -15.65
C GLU A 61 -1.64 -7.51 -15.03
N GLU A 62 -2.24 -6.56 -15.74
CA GLU A 62 -3.48 -5.90 -15.34
C GLU A 62 -4.64 -6.89 -15.14
N ASN A 63 -4.81 -7.83 -16.05
CA ASN A 63 -5.84 -8.88 -15.94
C ASN A 63 -5.57 -9.83 -14.76
N LYS A 64 -4.31 -10.14 -14.44
CA LYS A 64 -3.97 -10.93 -13.25
C LYS A 64 -4.31 -10.19 -11.97
N ASP A 65 -3.97 -8.90 -11.90
CA ASP A 65 -4.25 -8.02 -10.79
C ASP A 65 -5.77 -7.91 -10.56
N LYS A 66 -6.51 -7.61 -11.61
CA LYS A 66 -7.97 -7.54 -11.60
C LYS A 66 -8.62 -8.86 -11.15
N LYS A 67 -8.12 -10.00 -11.61
CA LYS A 67 -8.57 -11.32 -11.20
C LYS A 67 -8.25 -11.61 -9.73
N TYR A 68 -7.12 -11.13 -9.22
CA TYR A 68 -6.72 -11.29 -7.83
C TYR A 68 -7.77 -10.71 -6.89
N TYR A 69 -8.07 -9.43 -7.00
CA TYR A 69 -9.01 -8.79 -6.07
C TYR A 69 -10.46 -9.23 -6.28
N LEU A 70 -10.91 -9.43 -7.53
CA LEU A 70 -12.27 -9.93 -7.80
C LEU A 70 -12.51 -11.32 -7.20
N ASN A 71 -11.51 -12.20 -7.19
CA ASN A 71 -11.64 -13.51 -6.55
C ASN A 71 -11.77 -13.41 -5.02
N ILE A 72 -11.10 -12.45 -4.41
CA ILE A 72 -11.19 -12.24 -2.95
C ILE A 72 -12.58 -11.70 -2.60
N ILE A 73 -13.04 -10.66 -3.30
CA ILE A 73 -14.35 -10.05 -3.09
C ILE A 73 -15.48 -11.08 -3.26
N LYS A 74 -15.48 -11.86 -4.35
CA LYS A 74 -16.47 -12.93 -4.57
C LYS A 74 -16.50 -14.00 -3.48
N ARG A 75 -15.38 -14.22 -2.77
CA ARG A 75 -15.36 -15.13 -1.62
C ARG A 75 -16.02 -14.53 -0.38
N SER A 76 -15.98 -13.21 -0.22
CA SER A 76 -16.63 -12.52 0.91
C SER A 76 -18.14 -12.39 0.73
N GLU A 77 -18.65 -12.31 -0.49
CA GLU A 77 -20.09 -12.20 -0.81
C GLU A 77 -20.94 -13.45 -0.48
N ARG A 78 -20.36 -14.51 0.06
CA ARG A 78 -21.06 -15.78 0.33
C ARG A 78 -22.10 -15.76 1.46
N SER A 79 -22.44 -14.59 2.02
CA SER A 79 -23.53 -14.46 2.96
C SER A 79 -24.70 -13.63 2.37
N PRO A 80 -25.74 -14.27 1.80
CA PRO A 80 -26.69 -13.60 0.87
C PRO A 80 -27.84 -12.83 1.50
N LYS A 81 -27.85 -12.51 2.79
CA LYS A 81 -29.09 -12.01 3.44
C LYS A 81 -28.97 -10.77 4.33
N GLN A 82 -27.84 -10.16 4.47
CA GLN A 82 -27.74 -8.92 5.25
C GLN A 82 -27.47 -7.73 4.34
N LYS A 83 -28.37 -6.74 4.34
CA LYS A 83 -28.07 -5.42 3.77
C LYS A 83 -27.15 -4.72 4.75
N TYR A 84 -25.86 -4.65 4.42
CA TYR A 84 -24.91 -3.84 5.17
C TYR A 84 -24.96 -2.41 4.66
N VAL A 85 -24.94 -1.46 5.57
CA VAL A 85 -24.61 -0.08 5.25
C VAL A 85 -23.08 -0.01 5.30
N LEU A 86 -22.47 0.22 4.17
CA LEU A 86 -21.01 0.38 4.09
C LEU A 86 -20.61 1.66 4.82
N GLY A 87 -19.64 1.56 5.72
CA GLY A 87 -19.09 2.70 6.44
C GLY A 87 -18.29 3.65 5.52
N LYS A 88 -18.08 4.88 5.97
CA LYS A 88 -17.19 5.85 5.31
C LYS A 88 -15.75 5.47 5.54
N ILE A 89 -14.96 5.36 4.48
CA ILE A 89 -13.54 5.06 4.53
C ILE A 89 -12.73 6.35 4.36
N LEU A 90 -11.77 6.59 5.25
CA LEU A 90 -10.67 7.52 5.03
C LEU A 90 -9.40 6.72 4.73
N HIS A 91 -8.88 6.83 3.52
CA HIS A 91 -7.64 6.15 3.11
C HIS A 91 -6.51 7.17 2.96
N ILE A 92 -5.50 7.08 3.80
CA ILE A 92 -4.29 7.89 3.75
C ILE A 92 -3.13 7.02 3.29
N ASP A 93 -2.44 7.46 2.25
CA ASP A 93 -1.30 6.75 1.69
C ASP A 93 -0.13 7.70 1.46
N GLY A 94 1.09 7.22 1.73
CA GLY A 94 2.33 7.94 1.39
C GLY A 94 2.62 7.98 -0.11
N ASP A 95 1.96 7.13 -0.89
CA ASP A 95 2.12 7.01 -2.34
C ASP A 95 0.80 7.27 -3.07
N CYS A 96 0.79 8.36 -3.87
CA CYS A 96 -0.42 8.80 -4.58
C CYS A 96 -0.84 7.83 -5.70
N GLU A 97 0.10 7.14 -6.35
CA GLU A 97 -0.23 6.19 -7.42
C GLU A 97 -0.96 4.96 -6.85
N TYR A 98 -0.50 4.45 -5.70
CA TYR A 98 -1.17 3.34 -5.02
C TYR A 98 -2.50 3.75 -4.38
N LEU A 99 -2.56 4.95 -3.81
CA LEU A 99 -3.82 5.49 -3.30
C LEU A 99 -4.88 5.54 -4.40
N ASN A 100 -4.55 6.11 -5.57
CA ASN A 100 -5.50 6.26 -6.68
C ASN A 100 -6.05 4.90 -7.12
N LYS A 101 -5.22 3.86 -7.20
CA LYS A 101 -5.69 2.49 -7.51
C LYS A 101 -6.70 1.97 -6.48
N CYS A 102 -6.44 2.23 -5.19
CA CYS A 102 -7.39 1.85 -4.14
C CYS A 102 -8.70 2.64 -4.23
N LEU A 103 -8.64 3.94 -4.57
CA LEU A 103 -9.84 4.77 -4.76
C LEU A 103 -10.67 4.31 -5.95
N GLU A 104 -10.03 3.96 -7.07
CA GLU A 104 -10.69 3.37 -8.23
C GLU A 104 -11.40 2.06 -7.86
N LEU A 105 -10.76 1.19 -7.06
CA LEU A 105 -11.39 -0.04 -6.57
C LEU A 105 -12.62 0.24 -5.68
N TYR A 106 -12.54 1.21 -4.77
CA TYR A 106 -13.69 1.59 -3.94
C TYR A 106 -14.83 2.13 -4.80
N GLU A 107 -14.54 2.96 -5.81
CA GLU A 107 -15.51 3.51 -6.73
C GLU A 107 -16.20 2.40 -7.57
N GLU A 108 -15.43 1.47 -8.13
CA GLU A 108 -15.95 0.30 -8.87
C GLU A 108 -16.94 -0.52 -8.02
N LEU A 109 -16.73 -0.57 -6.71
CA LEU A 109 -17.56 -1.33 -5.75
C LEU A 109 -18.67 -0.50 -5.11
N GLY A 110 -18.79 0.79 -5.47
CA GLY A 110 -19.77 1.69 -4.90
C GLY A 110 -19.54 2.02 -3.43
N ILE A 111 -18.29 1.96 -2.96
CA ILE A 111 -17.91 2.22 -1.56
C ILE A 111 -17.53 3.68 -1.37
N TYR A 112 -18.00 4.28 -0.31
CA TYR A 112 -17.76 5.68 0.01
C TYR A 112 -16.37 5.85 0.66
N ALA A 113 -15.39 6.32 -0.11
CA ALA A 113 -14.02 6.49 0.35
C ALA A 113 -13.44 7.88 0.02
N TYR A 114 -12.71 8.43 0.99
CA TYR A 114 -11.95 9.67 0.85
C TYR A 114 -10.47 9.37 0.88
N GLY A 115 -9.76 9.73 -0.18
CA GLY A 115 -8.31 9.55 -0.28
C GLY A 115 -7.53 10.81 0.08
N LYS A 116 -6.43 10.65 0.82
CA LYS A 116 -5.46 11.70 1.09
C LYS A 116 -4.04 11.17 0.90
N CYS A 117 -3.34 11.74 -0.08
CA CYS A 117 -1.93 11.45 -0.30
C CYS A 117 -1.08 12.34 0.60
N ILE A 118 -0.45 11.74 1.62
CA ILE A 118 0.32 12.47 2.64
C ILE A 118 1.59 11.69 2.95
N PRO A 119 2.78 12.29 2.88
CA PRO A 119 4.03 11.64 3.28
C PRO A 119 3.95 11.08 4.70
N GLU A 120 4.51 9.89 4.93
CA GLU A 120 4.36 9.12 6.17
C GLU A 120 4.76 9.92 7.42
N ASN A 121 5.80 10.75 7.32
CA ASN A 121 6.30 11.58 8.43
C ASN A 121 5.37 12.74 8.80
N ARG A 122 4.40 13.10 7.95
CA ARG A 122 3.43 14.19 8.17
C ARG A 122 2.03 13.69 8.48
N MET A 123 1.71 12.44 8.26
CA MET A 123 0.37 11.88 8.47
C MET A 123 -0.19 12.17 9.87
N SER A 124 0.64 12.06 10.90
CA SER A 124 0.22 12.28 12.30
C SER A 124 -0.15 13.73 12.61
N GLU A 125 0.37 14.69 11.86
CA GLU A 125 0.06 16.11 12.02
C GLU A 125 -1.29 16.47 11.36
N ASP A 126 -1.57 15.86 10.22
CA ASP A 126 -2.71 16.19 9.38
C ASP A 126 -3.98 15.38 9.72
N ILE A 127 -3.83 14.20 10.34
CA ILE A 127 -4.94 13.25 10.53
C ILE A 127 -6.12 13.83 11.29
N GLY A 128 -5.86 14.59 12.37
CA GLY A 128 -6.90 15.15 13.23
C GLY A 128 -7.93 15.99 12.47
N LYS A 129 -7.48 16.77 11.48
CA LYS A 129 -8.33 17.58 10.62
C LYS A 129 -9.30 16.70 9.82
N TYR A 130 -8.81 15.63 9.21
CA TYR A 130 -9.64 14.76 8.36
C TYR A 130 -10.60 13.91 9.16
N LEU A 131 -10.24 13.52 10.39
CA LEU A 131 -11.16 12.82 11.29
C LEU A 131 -12.38 13.67 11.64
N LEU A 132 -12.19 14.97 11.86
CA LEU A 132 -13.27 15.90 12.15
C LEU A 132 -14.11 16.23 10.91
N GLU A 133 -13.47 16.42 9.76
CA GLU A 133 -14.12 16.80 8.51
C GLU A 133 -14.97 15.65 7.92
N ILE A 134 -14.46 14.43 7.94
CA ILE A 134 -15.03 13.29 7.24
C ILE A 134 -15.87 12.42 8.19
N ASP A 135 -15.46 12.35 9.46
CA ASP A 135 -16.04 11.45 10.46
C ASP A 135 -16.11 9.99 9.95
N PRO A 136 -14.93 9.35 9.68
CA PRO A 136 -14.88 8.03 9.07
C PRO A 136 -15.22 6.92 10.07
N ASP A 137 -15.80 5.83 9.55
CA ASP A 137 -16.02 4.57 10.27
C ASP A 137 -14.80 3.64 10.17
N ILE A 138 -14.03 3.77 9.08
CA ILE A 138 -12.82 3.00 8.80
C ILE A 138 -11.71 3.95 8.38
N VAL A 139 -10.53 3.81 8.99
CA VAL A 139 -9.33 4.56 8.58
C VAL A 139 -8.27 3.58 8.11
N VAL A 140 -7.84 3.74 6.85
CA VAL A 140 -6.73 3.00 6.25
C VAL A 140 -5.51 3.90 6.20
N ILE A 141 -4.40 3.44 6.75
CA ILE A 141 -3.13 4.16 6.79
C ILE A 141 -2.07 3.26 6.16
N THR A 142 -1.55 3.66 5.02
CA THR A 142 -0.55 2.89 4.29
C THR A 142 0.51 3.80 3.65
N GLY A 143 1.49 3.22 3.02
CA GLY A 143 2.61 3.92 2.41
C GLY A 143 3.76 2.95 2.15
N HIS A 144 4.98 3.42 2.35
CA HIS A 144 6.19 2.62 2.24
C HIS A 144 6.81 2.37 3.61
N ASP A 145 7.24 1.14 3.85
CA ASP A 145 8.10 0.80 4.97
C ASP A 145 9.13 -0.23 4.54
N LEU A 146 10.28 -0.22 5.17
CA LEU A 146 11.38 -1.12 4.85
C LEU A 146 12.03 -1.61 6.15
N TYR A 147 12.20 -2.92 6.25
CA TYR A 147 12.90 -3.58 7.34
C TYR A 147 14.33 -3.94 6.93
N ASN A 148 15.31 -3.56 7.74
CA ASN A 148 16.74 -3.74 7.44
C ASN A 148 17.30 -5.14 7.84
N ASN A 149 16.45 -6.06 8.32
CA ASN A 149 16.79 -7.42 8.75
C ASN A 149 17.73 -7.52 9.96
N LYS A 150 17.89 -6.46 10.78
CA LYS A 150 18.78 -6.46 11.95
C LYS A 150 18.10 -6.78 13.28
N GLY A 151 16.89 -7.31 13.26
CA GLY A 151 16.13 -7.69 14.46
C GLY A 151 14.72 -7.10 14.47
N ILE A 152 13.73 -7.96 14.56
CA ILE A 152 12.31 -7.60 14.38
C ILE A 152 11.73 -6.73 15.50
N LYS A 153 12.32 -6.75 16.69
CA LYS A 153 11.81 -6.01 17.85
C LYS A 153 12.20 -4.53 17.87
N GLU A 154 13.32 -4.19 17.25
CA GLU A 154 13.86 -2.84 17.29
C GLU A 154 13.18 -1.96 16.24
N LEU A 155 12.45 -0.94 16.68
CA LEU A 155 11.72 -0.03 15.81
C LEU A 155 12.64 0.82 14.90
N ASP A 156 13.91 1.00 15.29
CA ASP A 156 14.90 1.70 14.47
C ASP A 156 15.33 0.90 13.22
N ASN A 157 14.94 -0.37 13.16
CA ASN A 157 15.17 -1.23 12.01
C ASN A 157 14.10 -1.05 10.92
N TYR A 158 13.12 -0.19 11.12
CA TYR A 158 12.02 0.09 10.20
C TYR A 158 12.02 1.57 9.81
N VAL A 159 11.81 1.86 8.55
CA VAL A 159 11.88 3.25 8.04
C VAL A 159 10.68 4.07 8.52
N ASN A 160 9.46 3.54 8.41
CA ASN A 160 8.23 4.29 8.65
C ASN A 160 7.29 3.70 9.70
N THR A 161 7.57 2.52 10.25
CA THR A 161 6.70 1.93 11.29
C THR A 161 6.40 2.91 12.43
N LYS A 162 7.41 3.67 12.91
CA LYS A 162 7.21 4.68 13.97
C LYS A 162 6.23 5.79 13.56
N ASN A 163 6.23 6.19 12.29
CA ASN A 163 5.31 7.18 11.77
C ASN A 163 3.88 6.64 11.77
N PHE A 164 3.66 5.43 11.27
CA PHE A 164 2.34 4.78 11.33
C PHE A 164 1.83 4.60 12.76
N MET A 165 2.70 4.19 13.70
CA MET A 165 2.35 4.09 15.13
C MET A 165 1.85 5.42 15.70
N LYS A 166 2.49 6.54 15.33
CA LYS A 166 2.06 7.88 15.76
C LYS A 166 0.66 8.19 15.21
N VAL A 167 0.41 7.95 13.94
CA VAL A 167 -0.89 8.19 13.32
C VAL A 167 -1.98 7.38 14.00
N VAL A 168 -1.77 6.07 14.21
CA VAL A 168 -2.71 5.19 14.92
C VAL A 168 -3.06 5.75 16.30
N LYS A 169 -2.06 6.19 17.07
CA LYS A 169 -2.27 6.78 18.40
C LYS A 169 -3.07 8.09 18.33
N GLU A 170 -2.80 8.96 17.34
CA GLU A 170 -3.57 10.19 17.17
C GLU A 170 -5.05 9.89 16.81
N ILE A 171 -5.31 8.90 15.97
CA ILE A 171 -6.68 8.47 15.67
C ILE A 171 -7.37 7.98 16.94
N ARG A 172 -6.73 7.13 17.74
CA ARG A 172 -7.32 6.60 18.99
C ARG A 172 -7.61 7.68 20.03
N LYS A 173 -6.84 8.76 20.08
CA LYS A 173 -7.12 9.91 20.96
C LYS A 173 -8.44 10.61 20.58
N VAL A 174 -8.78 10.68 19.29
CA VAL A 174 -9.97 11.38 18.78
C VAL A 174 -11.17 10.45 18.71
N LYS A 175 -10.97 9.24 18.22
CA LYS A 175 -12.03 8.28 17.89
C LYS A 175 -12.21 7.15 18.90
N GLU A 176 -11.27 7.00 19.84
CA GLU A 176 -11.24 5.85 20.75
C GLU A 176 -11.43 4.53 19.99
N ASN A 177 -12.54 3.81 20.27
CA ASN A 177 -12.90 2.57 19.59
C ASN A 177 -14.08 2.74 18.59
N SER A 178 -14.41 3.98 18.22
CA SER A 178 -15.56 4.26 17.33
C SER A 178 -15.24 4.12 15.85
N CYS A 179 -13.98 3.81 15.47
CA CYS A 179 -13.61 3.49 14.09
C CYS A 179 -12.65 2.30 14.02
N VAL A 180 -12.67 1.60 12.90
CA VAL A 180 -11.71 0.53 12.56
C VAL A 180 -10.46 1.16 11.99
N ILE A 181 -9.28 0.75 12.46
CA ILE A 181 -7.99 1.22 11.95
C ILE A 181 -7.24 0.06 11.29
N ILE A 182 -6.92 0.23 10.01
CA ILE A 182 -6.10 -0.67 9.21
C ILE A 182 -4.78 0.05 8.94
N ALA A 183 -3.66 -0.45 9.44
CA ALA A 183 -2.39 0.27 9.38
C ALA A 183 -1.22 -0.55 8.85
N GLY A 184 -0.26 0.12 8.21
CA GLY A 184 1.02 -0.43 7.83
C GLY A 184 1.20 -0.60 6.32
N ALA A 185 2.43 -0.90 5.97
CA ALA A 185 2.93 -1.06 4.61
C ALA A 185 3.73 -2.36 4.47
N CYS A 186 4.43 -2.52 3.35
CA CYS A 186 5.40 -3.60 3.17
C CYS A 186 6.39 -3.64 4.32
N GLN A 187 6.64 -4.81 4.86
CA GLN A 187 7.66 -5.06 5.88
C GLN A 187 7.50 -4.29 7.20
N SER A 188 6.37 -3.62 7.44
CA SER A 188 6.10 -2.91 8.71
C SER A 188 6.17 -3.83 9.92
N ASN A 189 6.45 -3.26 11.09
CA ASN A 189 6.39 -3.99 12.36
C ASN A 189 4.94 -4.21 12.76
N PHE A 190 4.39 -5.38 12.38
CA PHE A 190 3.01 -5.78 12.62
C PHE A 190 2.63 -5.69 14.11
N GLU A 191 3.47 -6.24 14.99
CA GLU A 191 3.20 -6.32 16.42
C GLU A 191 3.15 -4.93 17.05
N ALA A 192 4.03 -4.02 16.61
CA ALA A 192 4.08 -2.65 17.10
C ALA A 192 2.86 -1.84 16.64
N LEU A 193 2.36 -2.07 15.44
CA LEU A 193 1.15 -1.41 14.93
C LEU A 193 -0.09 -1.87 15.69
N ILE A 194 -0.26 -3.16 15.92
CA ILE A 194 -1.36 -3.70 16.75
C ILE A 194 -1.25 -3.16 18.18
N ALA A 195 -0.06 -3.19 18.79
CA ALA A 195 0.16 -2.64 20.13
C ALA A 195 -0.10 -1.12 20.22
N SER A 196 -0.05 -0.40 19.11
CA SER A 196 -0.37 1.03 19.05
C SER A 196 -1.87 1.32 18.96
N GLY A 197 -2.70 0.27 18.76
CA GLY A 197 -4.15 0.37 18.69
C GLY A 197 -4.75 0.15 17.30
N ALA A 198 -4.00 -0.32 16.31
CA ALA A 198 -4.58 -0.74 15.04
C ALA A 198 -5.41 -2.02 15.23
N ASP A 199 -6.57 -2.13 14.57
CA ASP A 199 -7.40 -3.33 14.56
C ASP A 199 -6.84 -4.38 13.59
N PHE A 200 -6.29 -3.89 12.47
CA PHE A 200 -5.60 -4.70 11.47
C PHE A 200 -4.26 -4.07 11.13
N ALA A 201 -3.27 -4.90 10.88
CA ALA A 201 -1.95 -4.44 10.46
C ALA A 201 -1.40 -5.27 9.30
N SER A 202 -0.57 -4.63 8.48
CA SER A 202 0.06 -5.25 7.32
C SER A 202 1.31 -6.04 7.70
N SER A 203 1.65 -7.01 6.85
CA SER A 203 2.96 -7.64 6.76
C SER A 203 3.45 -8.38 8.03
N PRO A 204 2.66 -9.31 8.62
CA PRO A 204 3.11 -10.09 9.79
C PRO A 204 4.39 -10.89 9.52
N LYS A 205 4.68 -11.22 8.26
CA LYS A 205 5.91 -11.92 7.82
C LYS A 205 6.99 -10.98 7.26
N ARG A 206 6.82 -9.67 7.34
CA ARG A 206 7.71 -8.62 6.76
C ARG A 206 7.97 -8.86 5.27
N ILE A 207 6.92 -9.19 4.53
CA ILE A 207 6.93 -9.37 3.08
C ILE A 207 6.27 -8.17 2.39
N ASN A 208 6.46 -8.07 1.09
CA ASN A 208 5.77 -7.06 0.31
C ASN A 208 4.28 -7.37 0.21
N VAL A 209 3.47 -6.33 0.28
CA VAL A 209 2.01 -6.38 0.19
C VAL A 209 1.55 -5.96 -1.20
N HIS A 210 0.45 -6.52 -1.63
CA HIS A 210 -0.23 -6.09 -2.83
C HIS A 210 -0.86 -4.71 -2.62
N THR A 211 -0.96 -3.91 -3.68
CA THR A 211 -1.51 -2.55 -3.61
C THR A 211 -2.93 -2.52 -3.02
N TYR A 212 -3.76 -3.48 -3.37
CA TYR A 212 -5.15 -3.56 -2.92
C TYR A 212 -5.36 -4.24 -1.56
N ASP A 213 -4.35 -4.90 -0.97
CA ASP A 213 -4.55 -5.63 0.29
C ASP A 213 -5.20 -4.77 1.40
N PRO A 214 -4.74 -3.52 1.69
CA PRO A 214 -5.38 -2.71 2.72
C PRO A 214 -6.80 -2.27 2.35
N ALA A 215 -7.07 -2.03 1.07
CA ALA A 215 -8.40 -1.70 0.59
C ALA A 215 -9.37 -2.88 0.71
N ILE A 216 -8.92 -4.10 0.37
CA ILE A 216 -9.72 -5.33 0.46
C ILE A 216 -10.09 -5.65 1.93
N ILE A 217 -9.21 -5.34 2.89
CA ILE A 217 -9.51 -5.52 4.31
C ILE A 217 -10.56 -4.51 4.78
N ALA A 218 -10.61 -3.31 4.17
CA ALA A 218 -11.56 -2.27 4.50
C ALA A 218 -12.96 -2.50 3.93
N ILE A 219 -13.09 -3.36 2.92
CA ILE A 219 -14.34 -3.74 2.24
C ILE A 219 -15.01 -4.91 2.98
#